data_2ab46350cf5941eed32b147d399c8107
#
_entry.id   2ab46350cf5941eed32b147d399c8107
#
_cell.length_a   1.000
_cell.length_b   1.000
_cell.length_c   1.000
_cell.angle_alpha   90.00
_cell.angle_beta   90.00
_cell.angle_gamma   90.00
#
_symmetry.space_group_name_H-M   'P 1'
#
loop_
_entity.id
_entity.type
_entity.pdbx_description
1 polymer ?
#
loop_
_entity_poly.entity_id
_entity_poly.type
_entity_poly.pdbx_seq_one_letter_code
_entity_poly.pdbx_strand_id
1 'polypeptide(L)'
;MFQKDLRIEYLLDFYGDVLPEKVRACMIAYYGEDLSLAEIADEMGISRQGVRHFIKKGEEELHFLEEKLGLAAHYTTLTQAADELQRLASACEQASDPTVRALAESASQCVKLMKNQ
;
A
#
# COMPACT_ATOMS: atom_id res chain seq x y z
N MET A 1 16.74 20.48 2.86
CA MET A 1 16.22 19.76 1.70
C MET A 1 15.08 18.83 2.11
N PHE A 2 14.01 18.83 1.35
CA PHE A 2 12.83 18.02 1.64
C PHE A 2 13.09 16.58 1.18
N GLN A 3 13.22 15.66 2.11
CA GLN A 3 13.45 14.26 1.78
C GLN A 3 12.15 13.48 1.81
N LYS A 4 11.90 12.69 0.78
CA LYS A 4 10.72 11.83 0.71
C LYS A 4 10.91 10.58 1.55
N ASP A 5 9.91 10.23 2.34
CA ASP A 5 9.87 8.98 3.09
C ASP A 5 9.15 7.94 2.22
N LEU A 6 9.86 6.91 1.81
CA LEU A 6 9.31 5.87 0.95
C LEU A 6 8.14 5.12 1.59
N ARG A 7 8.08 5.08 2.92
CA ARG A 7 6.94 4.47 3.62
C ARG A 7 5.65 5.25 3.39
N ILE A 8 5.75 6.56 3.19
CA ILE A 8 4.58 7.39 2.91
C ILE A 8 3.93 6.98 1.60
N GLU A 9 4.73 6.70 0.57
CA GLU A 9 4.21 6.23 -0.71
C GLU A 9 3.41 4.94 -0.54
N TYR A 10 3.93 4.01 0.25
CA TYR A 10 3.25 2.76 0.57
C TYR A 10 1.94 3.00 1.33
N LEU A 11 1.97 3.86 2.35
CA LEU A 11 0.78 4.20 3.11
C LEU A 11 -0.27 4.92 2.27
N LEU A 12 0.17 5.72 1.30
CA LEU A 12 -0.72 6.41 0.39
C LEU A 12 -1.55 5.43 -0.44
N ASP A 13 -0.95 4.31 -0.84
CA ASP A 13 -1.67 3.27 -1.58
C ASP A 13 -2.80 2.66 -0.73
N PHE A 14 -2.59 2.53 0.57
CA PHE A 14 -3.60 1.94 1.48
C PHE A 14 -4.67 2.93 1.89
N TYR A 15 -4.28 4.15 2.21
CA TYR A 15 -5.16 5.10 2.87
C TYR A 15 -5.49 6.35 2.05
N GLY A 16 -4.93 6.46 0.84
CA GLY A 16 -5.07 7.69 0.04
C GLY A 16 -6.52 8.10 -0.19
N ASP A 17 -7.41 7.13 -0.37
CA ASP A 17 -8.83 7.42 -0.64
C ASP A 17 -9.54 8.08 0.53
N VAL A 18 -8.99 8.01 1.73
CA VAL A 18 -9.56 8.62 2.94
C VAL A 18 -9.16 10.09 3.06
N LEU A 19 -8.10 10.50 2.36
CA LEU A 19 -7.59 11.86 2.45
C LEU A 19 -8.54 12.87 1.77
N PRO A 20 -8.64 14.10 2.30
CA PRO A 20 -9.37 15.16 1.60
C PRO A 20 -8.82 15.36 0.19
N GLU A 21 -9.66 15.74 -0.74
CA GLU A 21 -9.33 15.82 -2.16
C GLU A 21 -8.05 16.59 -2.47
N LYS A 22 -7.90 17.79 -1.91
CA LYS A 22 -6.73 18.62 -2.18
C LYS A 22 -5.45 18.04 -1.57
N VAL A 23 -5.56 17.48 -0.37
CA VAL A 23 -4.44 16.80 0.29
C VAL A 23 -4.02 15.60 -0.54
N ARG A 24 -4.97 14.80 -0.95
CA ARG A 24 -4.73 13.62 -1.78
C ARG A 24 -4.04 13.99 -3.09
N ALA A 25 -4.55 15.02 -3.78
CA ALA A 25 -3.98 15.46 -5.05
C ALA A 25 -2.52 15.88 -4.89
N CYS A 26 -2.19 16.64 -3.84
CA CYS A 26 -0.81 17.02 -3.55
C CYS A 26 0.06 15.81 -3.26
N MET A 27 -0.44 14.86 -2.49
CA MET A 27 0.30 13.66 -2.13
C MET A 27 0.59 12.79 -3.34
N ILE A 28 -0.39 12.60 -4.20
CA ILE A 28 -0.22 11.83 -5.44
C ILE A 28 0.78 12.50 -6.36
N ALA A 29 0.69 13.82 -6.54
CA ALA A 29 1.61 14.56 -7.38
C ALA A 29 3.05 14.49 -6.86
N TYR A 30 3.22 14.62 -5.55
CA TYR A 30 4.55 14.65 -4.96
C TYR A 30 5.19 13.26 -4.86
N TYR A 31 4.45 12.28 -4.33
CA TYR A 31 4.97 10.94 -4.10
C TYR A 31 4.78 10.00 -5.29
N GLY A 32 3.68 10.15 -6.03
CA GLY A 32 3.38 9.27 -7.15
C GLY A 32 3.94 9.73 -8.47
N GLU A 33 3.82 11.03 -8.78
CA GLU A 33 4.25 11.61 -10.05
C GLU A 33 5.61 12.28 -9.98
N ASP A 34 6.20 12.32 -8.80
CA ASP A 34 7.53 12.88 -8.56
C ASP A 34 7.68 14.36 -8.97
N LEU A 35 6.61 15.12 -8.84
CA LEU A 35 6.64 16.55 -9.16
C LEU A 35 7.28 17.35 -8.03
N SER A 36 7.92 18.46 -8.40
CA SER A 36 8.47 19.39 -7.41
C SER A 36 7.38 20.22 -6.76
N LEU A 37 7.68 20.85 -5.62
CA LEU A 37 6.74 21.73 -4.95
C LEU A 37 6.30 22.87 -5.87
N ALA A 38 7.23 23.43 -6.65
CA ALA A 38 6.92 24.50 -7.59
C ALA A 38 5.97 24.04 -8.68
N GLU A 39 6.20 22.85 -9.24
CA GLU A 39 5.33 22.30 -10.28
C GLU A 39 3.92 22.04 -9.76
N ILE A 40 3.82 21.50 -8.54
CA ILE A 40 2.52 21.26 -7.92
C ILE A 40 1.78 22.58 -7.66
N ALA A 41 2.52 23.57 -7.13
CA ALA A 41 1.96 24.90 -6.87
C ALA A 41 1.38 25.51 -8.14
N ASP A 42 2.11 25.42 -9.26
CA ASP A 42 1.66 25.94 -10.55
C ASP A 42 0.40 25.21 -11.03
N GLU A 43 0.38 23.90 -10.96
CA GLU A 43 -0.76 23.10 -11.42
C GLU A 43 -2.02 23.37 -10.60
N MET A 44 -1.87 23.53 -9.29
CA MET A 44 -3.00 23.71 -8.39
C MET A 44 -3.42 25.17 -8.21
N GLY A 45 -2.62 26.11 -8.70
CA GLY A 45 -2.90 27.53 -8.54
C GLY A 45 -2.79 28.01 -7.10
N ILE A 46 -1.88 27.42 -6.33
CA ILE A 46 -1.64 27.81 -4.93
C ILE A 46 -0.15 28.09 -4.72
N SER A 47 0.21 28.59 -3.54
CA SER A 47 1.61 28.85 -3.21
C SER A 47 2.36 27.56 -2.89
N ARG A 48 3.70 27.60 -2.99
CA ARG A 48 4.54 26.48 -2.55
C ARG A 48 4.33 26.17 -1.08
N GLN A 49 4.13 27.21 -0.28
CA GLN A 49 3.84 27.03 1.15
C GLN A 49 2.51 26.28 1.34
N GLY A 50 1.51 26.58 0.52
CA GLY A 50 0.24 25.84 0.52
C GLY A 50 0.44 24.39 0.19
N VAL A 51 1.28 24.08 -0.80
CA VAL A 51 1.62 22.70 -1.17
C VAL A 51 2.28 21.98 0.01
N ARG A 52 3.27 22.60 0.64
CA ARG A 52 3.94 22.03 1.82
C ARG A 52 2.95 21.71 2.94
N HIS A 53 2.00 22.63 3.16
CA HIS A 53 0.98 22.46 4.17
C HIS A 53 0.13 21.21 3.89
N PHE A 54 -0.31 21.04 2.64
CA PHE A 54 -1.12 19.88 2.26
C PHE A 54 -0.31 18.58 2.35
N ILE A 55 0.94 18.59 1.93
CA ILE A 55 1.79 17.40 2.02
C ILE A 55 2.01 17.00 3.47
N LYS A 56 2.35 17.97 4.34
CA LYS A 56 2.56 17.70 5.75
C LYS A 56 1.29 17.13 6.39
N LYS A 57 0.15 17.72 6.06
CA LYS A 57 -1.13 17.24 6.57
C LYS A 57 -1.43 15.81 6.12
N GLY A 58 -1.14 15.52 4.85
CA GLY A 58 -1.29 14.17 4.31
C GLY A 58 -0.41 13.16 5.01
N GLU A 59 0.86 13.50 5.22
CA GLU A 59 1.80 12.62 5.92
C GLU A 59 1.34 12.34 7.35
N GLU A 60 0.90 13.36 8.07
CA GLU A 60 0.41 13.20 9.44
C GLU A 60 -0.83 12.31 9.48
N GLU A 61 -1.74 12.50 8.54
CA GLU A 61 -2.97 11.70 8.48
C GLU A 61 -2.66 10.24 8.15
N LEU A 62 -1.76 9.98 7.21
CA LEU A 62 -1.38 8.62 6.86
C LEU A 62 -0.72 7.90 8.05
N HIS A 63 0.16 8.57 8.77
CA HIS A 63 0.77 8.00 9.97
C HIS A 63 -0.26 7.73 11.05
N PHE A 64 -1.19 8.65 11.23
CA PHE A 64 -2.27 8.48 12.20
C PHE A 64 -3.13 7.25 11.87
N LEU A 65 -3.52 7.10 10.60
CA LEU A 65 -4.34 5.99 10.17
C LEU A 65 -3.61 4.66 10.36
N GLU A 66 -2.34 4.59 9.99
CA GLU A 66 -1.57 3.36 10.17
C GLU A 66 -1.35 3.03 11.65
N GLU A 67 -1.08 4.04 12.47
CA GLU A 67 -0.95 3.83 13.91
C GLU A 67 -2.23 3.26 14.52
N LYS A 68 -3.38 3.73 14.08
CA LYS A 68 -4.67 3.30 14.63
C LYS A 68 -5.20 2.01 14.01
N LEU A 69 -5.01 1.81 12.73
CA LEU A 69 -5.62 0.69 12.00
C LEU A 69 -4.66 -0.45 11.69
N GLY A 70 -3.39 -0.12 11.43
CA GLY A 70 -2.37 -1.13 11.15
C GLY A 70 -2.61 -1.95 9.89
N LEU A 71 -3.37 -1.45 8.92
CA LEU A 71 -3.75 -2.21 7.73
C LEU A 71 -2.56 -2.52 6.84
N ALA A 72 -1.64 -1.57 6.66
CA ALA A 72 -0.47 -1.79 5.82
C ALA A 72 0.45 -2.85 6.40
N ALA A 73 0.72 -2.79 7.71
CA ALA A 73 1.53 -3.78 8.40
C ALA A 73 0.86 -5.16 8.38
N HIS A 74 -0.44 -5.20 8.60
CA HIS A 74 -1.21 -6.44 8.57
C HIS A 74 -1.18 -7.08 7.18
N TYR A 75 -1.34 -6.25 6.14
CA TYR A 75 -1.30 -6.73 4.76
C TYR A 75 0.07 -7.34 4.42
N THR A 76 1.15 -6.71 4.88
CA THR A 76 2.50 -7.23 4.67
C THR A 76 2.65 -8.63 5.30
N THR A 77 2.20 -8.78 6.55
CA THR A 77 2.22 -10.06 7.25
C THR A 77 1.37 -11.11 6.52
N LEU A 78 0.18 -10.72 6.09
CA LEU A 78 -0.73 -11.61 5.39
C LEU A 78 -0.15 -12.07 4.05
N THR A 79 0.46 -11.14 3.30
CA THR A 79 1.08 -11.45 2.01
C THR A 79 2.25 -12.41 2.17
N GLN A 80 3.08 -12.21 3.19
CA GLN A 80 4.19 -13.10 3.48
C GLN A 80 3.71 -14.50 3.84
N ALA A 81 2.67 -14.59 4.65
CA ALA A 81 2.07 -15.88 5.01
C ALA A 81 1.47 -16.57 3.78
N ALA A 82 0.80 -15.80 2.92
CA ALA A 82 0.22 -16.34 1.69
C ALA A 82 1.30 -16.86 0.75
N ASP A 83 2.42 -16.15 0.61
CA ASP A 83 3.53 -16.58 -0.23
C ASP A 83 4.15 -17.89 0.28
N GLU A 84 4.33 -18.02 1.58
CA GLU A 84 4.86 -19.24 2.19
C GLU A 84 3.90 -20.42 1.98
N LEU A 85 2.61 -20.17 2.19
CA LEU A 85 1.60 -21.20 1.96
C LEU A 85 1.56 -21.64 0.51
N GLN A 86 1.67 -20.69 -0.44
CA GLN A 86 1.71 -21.02 -1.86
C GLN A 86 2.94 -21.84 -2.21
N ARG A 87 4.09 -21.53 -1.64
CA ARG A 87 5.33 -22.27 -1.84
C ARG A 87 5.16 -23.72 -1.42
N LEU A 88 4.59 -23.96 -0.24
CA LEU A 88 4.36 -25.30 0.28
C LEU A 88 3.31 -26.04 -0.56
N ALA A 89 2.24 -25.35 -0.96
CA ALA A 89 1.20 -25.96 -1.78
C ALA A 89 1.75 -26.41 -3.14
N SER A 90 2.57 -25.56 -3.75
CA SER A 90 3.19 -25.90 -5.05
C SER A 90 4.09 -27.12 -4.94
N ALA A 91 4.80 -27.28 -3.82
CA ALA A 91 5.66 -28.42 -3.58
C ALA A 91 4.85 -29.73 -3.45
N CYS A 92 3.59 -29.65 -3.09
CA CYS A 92 2.71 -30.80 -2.89
C CYS A 92 1.80 -31.12 -4.09
N GLU A 93 1.83 -30.33 -5.15
CA GLU A 93 0.93 -30.51 -6.30
C GLU A 93 1.10 -31.86 -6.99
N GLN A 94 2.31 -32.38 -6.99
CA GLN A 94 2.64 -33.65 -7.65
C GLN A 94 2.68 -34.84 -6.67
N ALA A 95 2.17 -34.65 -5.45
CA ALA A 95 2.14 -35.72 -4.46
C ALA A 95 1.30 -36.89 -4.93
N SER A 96 1.73 -38.11 -4.60
CA SER A 96 1.00 -39.33 -4.99
C SER A 96 -0.26 -39.53 -4.12
N ASP A 97 -0.29 -39.00 -2.91
CA ASP A 97 -1.44 -39.11 -2.02
C ASP A 97 -2.55 -38.14 -2.46
N PRO A 98 -3.76 -38.65 -2.83
CA PRO A 98 -4.86 -37.75 -3.23
C PRO A 98 -5.28 -36.73 -2.18
N THR A 99 -5.18 -37.07 -0.89
CA THR A 99 -5.52 -36.15 0.18
C THR A 99 -4.54 -34.98 0.22
N VAL A 100 -3.24 -35.26 0.04
CA VAL A 100 -2.22 -34.20 0.01
C VAL A 100 -2.44 -33.29 -1.18
N ARG A 101 -2.75 -33.87 -2.36
CA ARG A 101 -3.03 -33.04 -3.55
C ARG A 101 -4.26 -32.16 -3.36
N ALA A 102 -5.32 -32.71 -2.75
CA ALA A 102 -6.51 -31.94 -2.47
C ALA A 102 -6.25 -30.80 -1.51
N LEU A 103 -5.45 -31.05 -0.48
CA LEU A 103 -5.05 -30.03 0.47
C LEU A 103 -4.24 -28.92 -0.22
N ALA A 104 -3.31 -29.29 -1.09
CA ALA A 104 -2.50 -28.33 -1.84
C ALA A 104 -3.36 -27.44 -2.74
N GLU A 105 -4.33 -28.03 -3.41
CA GLU A 105 -5.26 -27.30 -4.28
C GLU A 105 -6.11 -26.33 -3.47
N SER A 106 -6.63 -26.77 -2.35
CA SER A 106 -7.41 -25.92 -1.45
C SER A 106 -6.59 -24.76 -0.91
N ALA A 107 -5.34 -25.04 -0.51
CA ALA A 107 -4.43 -24.00 -0.01
C ALA A 107 -4.14 -22.96 -1.10
N SER A 108 -3.91 -23.37 -2.34
CA SER A 108 -3.68 -22.47 -3.46
C SER A 108 -4.89 -21.56 -3.71
N GLN A 109 -6.08 -22.09 -3.58
CA GLN A 109 -7.30 -21.31 -3.73
C GLN A 109 -7.45 -20.30 -2.61
N CYS A 110 -7.14 -20.68 -1.38
CA CYS A 110 -7.16 -19.77 -0.25
C CYS A 110 -6.17 -18.62 -0.45
N VAL A 111 -4.98 -18.91 -0.97
CA VAL A 111 -3.97 -17.87 -1.25
C VAL A 111 -4.50 -16.87 -2.26
N LYS A 112 -5.17 -17.33 -3.32
CA LYS A 112 -5.77 -16.44 -4.32
C LYS A 112 -6.78 -15.49 -3.68
N LEU A 113 -7.61 -16.00 -2.79
CA LEU A 113 -8.59 -15.19 -2.08
C LEU A 113 -7.92 -14.18 -1.15
N MET A 114 -6.84 -14.57 -0.48
CA MET A 114 -6.10 -13.69 0.43
C MET A 114 -5.41 -12.54 -0.29
N LYS A 115 -4.92 -12.77 -1.51
CA LYS A 115 -4.20 -11.78 -2.30
C LYS A 115 -5.11 -10.90 -3.15
N ASN A 116 -6.30 -11.36 -3.44
CA ASN A 116 -7.23 -10.69 -4.35
C ASN A 116 -8.15 -9.74 -3.57
N GLN A 117 -7.57 -8.67 -3.10
CA GLN A 117 -8.27 -7.65 -2.30
C GLN A 117 -8.75 -6.51 -3.18
#